data_2f1bb5efa2e6e5be88d3ce64fc001442
#
_entry.id   2f1bb5efa2e6e5be88d3ce64fc001442
#
_cell.length_a   1.000
_cell.length_b   1.000
_cell.length_c   1.000
_cell.angle_alpha   90.00
_cell.angle_beta   90.00
_cell.angle_gamma   90.00
#
_symmetry.space_group_name_H-M   'P 1'
#
loop_
_entity.id
_entity.type
_entity.pdbx_description
1 polymer ?
#
loop_
_entity_poly.entity_id
_entity_poly.type
_entity_poly.pdbx_seq_one_letter_code
_entity_poly.pdbx_strand_id
1 'polypeptide(L)'
;MLPGKPQAYKPPRFRWNGGNVYTLHHKPMKSAREVLAEEMKAPPLRDVPLVVFIEFYFRRPKSHFKKDELRPDAPKFVTKTPDVDNCIKFVLDALQPKVVADDKIVTKVIAEKKWCENATAECTTIELLVRV
;
A
#
# COMPACT_ATOMS: atom_id res chain seq x y z
N MET A 1 8.44 -2.41 4.18
CA MET A 1 7.37 -3.32 3.73
C MET A 1 6.17 -3.21 4.65
N LEU A 2 4.97 -3.14 4.09
CA LEU A 2 3.74 -3.20 4.86
C LEU A 2 3.19 -4.62 4.83
N PRO A 3 3.11 -5.33 5.96
CA PRO A 3 2.52 -6.66 6.00
C PRO A 3 1.00 -6.60 5.87
N GLY A 4 0.42 -7.71 5.43
CA GLY A 4 -1.02 -7.86 5.30
C GLY A 4 -1.57 -7.44 3.95
N LYS A 5 -2.88 -7.60 3.79
CA LYS A 5 -3.57 -7.29 2.54
C LYS A 5 -3.34 -5.83 2.15
N PRO A 6 -2.92 -5.57 0.89
CA PRO A 6 -2.79 -4.19 0.43
C PRO A 6 -4.08 -3.40 0.61
N GLN A 7 -3.95 -2.20 1.15
CA GLN A 7 -5.08 -1.32 1.43
C GLN A 7 -5.28 -0.31 0.31
N ALA A 8 -6.51 0.12 0.13
CA ALA A 8 -6.87 1.17 -0.81
C ALA A 8 -7.40 2.39 -0.06
N TYR A 9 -7.19 3.57 -0.63
CA TYR A 9 -7.83 4.77 -0.13
C TYR A 9 -9.34 4.58 -0.18
N LYS A 10 -9.98 4.96 0.90
CA LYS A 10 -11.43 5.02 0.99
C LYS A 10 -11.83 6.42 1.41
N PRO A 11 -12.81 7.04 0.76
CA PRO A 11 -13.29 8.35 1.18
C PRO A 11 -13.65 8.30 2.66
N PRO A 12 -13.37 9.36 3.43
CA PRO A 12 -13.74 9.40 4.82
C PRO A 12 -15.24 9.17 4.99
N ARG A 13 -15.58 8.19 5.82
CA ARG A 13 -16.96 7.97 6.25
C ARG A 13 -17.05 8.37 7.71
N PHE A 14 -18.00 9.23 8.00
CA PHE A 14 -18.23 9.72 9.34
C PHE A 14 -19.42 9.01 9.96
N ARG A 15 -19.29 8.63 11.20
CA ARG A 15 -20.37 8.06 11.99
C ARG A 15 -20.66 8.97 13.17
N TRP A 16 -21.93 9.27 13.35
CA TRP A 16 -22.39 10.02 14.52
C TRP A 16 -22.59 9.06 15.69
N ASN A 17 -22.00 9.38 16.82
CA ASN A 17 -22.15 8.58 18.04
C ASN A 17 -22.20 9.50 19.27
N GLY A 18 -23.43 9.78 19.76
CA GLY A 18 -23.64 10.54 20.98
C GLY A 18 -23.04 11.94 21.00
N GLY A 19 -23.00 12.61 19.86
CA GLY A 19 -22.39 13.94 19.72
C GLY A 19 -20.97 13.95 19.20
N ASN A 20 -20.37 12.77 19.00
CA ASN A 20 -19.02 12.64 18.46
C ASN A 20 -19.07 12.15 17.01
N VAL A 21 -18.22 12.73 16.17
CA VAL A 21 -18.01 12.31 14.78
C VAL A 21 -16.65 11.64 14.67
N TYR A 22 -16.59 10.47 14.08
CA TYR A 22 -15.31 9.78 13.84
C TYR A 22 -15.29 9.17 12.45
N THR A 23 -14.07 8.99 11.91
CA THR A 23 -13.88 8.37 10.61
C THR A 23 -13.76 6.85 10.75
N LEU A 24 -14.46 6.14 9.87
CA LEU A 24 -14.21 4.71 9.66
C LEU A 24 -12.89 4.57 8.90
N HIS A 25 -12.21 3.44 8.98
CA HIS A 25 -10.95 3.16 8.28
C HIS A 25 -9.71 3.94 8.77
N HIS A 26 -9.80 4.59 9.92
CA HIS A 26 -8.66 5.27 10.53
C HIS A 26 -7.53 4.30 10.94
N LYS A 27 -7.89 3.13 11.44
CA LYS A 27 -6.97 2.16 12.02
C LYS A 27 -5.92 1.61 11.03
N PRO A 28 -6.28 1.17 9.80
CA PRO A 28 -5.28 0.71 8.82
C PRO A 28 -4.26 1.78 8.45
N MET A 29 -4.69 3.02 8.30
CA MET A 29 -3.79 4.15 7.99
C MET A 29 -2.83 4.44 9.13
N LYS A 30 -3.32 4.46 10.35
CA LYS A 30 -2.49 4.68 11.54
C LYS A 30 -1.43 3.60 11.68
N SER A 31 -1.82 2.35 11.53
CA SER A 31 -0.90 1.21 11.60
C SER A 31 0.17 1.27 10.50
N ALA A 32 -0.21 1.58 9.27
CA ALA A 32 0.73 1.71 8.17
C ALA A 32 1.75 2.84 8.42
N ARG A 33 1.31 3.98 8.91
CA ARG A 33 2.20 5.10 9.25
C ARG A 33 3.22 4.73 10.31
N GLU A 34 2.79 4.01 11.34
CA GLU A 34 3.67 3.56 12.43
C GLU A 34 4.74 2.59 11.92
N VAL A 35 4.35 1.61 11.10
CA VAL A 35 5.28 0.63 10.52
C VAL A 35 6.32 1.33 9.64
N LEU A 36 5.89 2.20 8.74
CA LEU A 36 6.79 2.89 7.82
C LEU A 36 7.75 3.84 8.54
N ALA A 37 7.26 4.56 9.54
CA ALA A 37 8.11 5.44 10.36
C ALA A 37 9.17 4.65 11.13
N GLU A 38 8.80 3.50 11.67
CA GLU A 38 9.71 2.61 12.38
C GLU A 38 10.82 2.06 11.48
N GLU A 39 10.49 1.66 10.26
CA GLU A 39 11.47 1.16 9.29
C GLU A 39 12.42 2.25 8.82
N MET A 40 11.95 3.47 8.61
CA MET A 40 12.76 4.58 8.10
C MET A 40 13.83 5.03 9.09
N LYS A 41 13.48 5.23 10.34
CA LYS A 41 14.39 5.69 11.44
C LYS A 41 15.27 6.89 11.07
N ALA A 42 14.77 7.78 10.22
CA ALA A 42 15.49 8.95 9.74
C ALA A 42 14.54 10.14 9.65
N PRO A 43 15.06 11.37 9.58
CA PRO A 43 14.22 12.54 9.34
C PRO A 43 13.44 12.43 8.03
N PRO A 44 12.23 12.99 7.95
CA PRO A 44 11.45 12.96 6.72
C PRO A 44 12.19 13.57 5.53
N LEU A 45 12.02 12.97 4.37
CA LEU A 45 12.55 13.51 3.11
C LEU A 45 11.81 14.80 2.76
N ARG A 46 12.59 15.83 2.44
CA ARG A 46 12.09 17.18 2.10
C ARG A 46 12.83 17.72 0.88
N ASP A 47 12.13 18.50 0.09
CA ASP A 47 12.71 19.33 -0.98
C ASP A 47 13.65 18.59 -1.96
N VAL A 48 13.43 17.30 -2.13
CA VAL A 48 14.17 16.44 -3.07
C VAL A 48 13.19 15.74 -3.99
N PRO A 49 13.47 15.65 -5.30
CA PRO A 49 12.63 14.86 -6.21
C PRO A 49 12.68 13.39 -5.84
N LEU A 50 11.53 12.76 -5.72
CA LEU A 50 11.41 11.39 -5.24
C LEU A 50 10.70 10.52 -6.26
N VAL A 51 11.25 9.31 -6.49
CA VAL A 51 10.58 8.22 -7.22
C VAL A 51 10.13 7.18 -6.22
N VAL A 52 8.88 6.74 -6.33
CA VAL A 52 8.31 5.71 -5.47
C VAL A 52 7.99 4.48 -6.30
N PHE A 53 8.57 3.35 -5.91
CA PHE A 53 8.27 2.04 -6.50
C PHE A 53 7.42 1.26 -5.52
N ILE A 54 6.27 0.77 -5.97
CA ILE A 54 5.32 0.07 -5.10
C ILE A 54 4.90 -1.23 -5.77
N GLU A 55 4.95 -2.32 -5.02
CA GLU A 55 4.37 -3.59 -5.45
C GLU A 55 3.34 -4.04 -4.42
N PHE A 56 2.13 -4.29 -4.90
CA PHE A 56 1.01 -4.77 -4.08
C PHE A 56 0.84 -6.27 -4.34
N TYR A 57 1.05 -7.10 -3.31
CA TYR A 57 0.91 -8.55 -3.40
C TYR A 57 -0.37 -9.00 -2.73
N PHE A 58 -1.24 -9.60 -3.50
CA PHE A 58 -2.53 -10.11 -3.05
C PHE A 58 -2.51 -11.64 -2.98
N ARG A 59 -3.19 -12.18 -1.98
CA ARG A 59 -3.34 -13.62 -1.84
C ARG A 59 -4.11 -14.20 -3.03
N ARG A 60 -3.58 -15.27 -3.63
CA ARG A 60 -4.24 -15.95 -4.72
C ARG A 60 -5.50 -16.69 -4.24
N PRO A 61 -6.60 -16.65 -5.01
CA PRO A 61 -7.75 -17.48 -4.72
C PRO A 61 -7.42 -18.96 -4.97
N LYS A 62 -8.19 -19.83 -4.34
CA LYS A 62 -8.01 -21.30 -4.49
C LYS A 62 -8.09 -21.76 -5.94
N SER A 63 -8.87 -21.08 -6.78
CA SER A 63 -9.00 -21.41 -8.20
C SER A 63 -7.71 -21.30 -9.01
N HIS A 64 -6.69 -20.61 -8.50
CA HIS A 64 -5.38 -20.51 -9.14
C HIS A 64 -4.50 -21.75 -8.91
N PHE A 65 -4.95 -22.68 -8.08
CA PHE A 65 -4.21 -23.88 -7.72
C PHE A 65 -4.94 -25.14 -8.17
N LYS A 66 -4.16 -26.19 -8.46
CA LYS A 66 -4.65 -27.54 -8.68
C LYS A 66 -3.78 -28.48 -7.86
N LYS A 67 -4.39 -29.27 -6.96
CA LYS A 67 -3.65 -30.18 -6.06
C LYS A 67 -2.53 -29.48 -5.30
N ASP A 68 -2.82 -28.31 -4.74
CA ASP A 68 -1.88 -27.47 -3.98
C ASP A 68 -0.70 -26.90 -4.80
N GLU A 69 -0.72 -27.08 -6.12
CA GLU A 69 0.27 -26.49 -7.02
C GLU A 69 -0.35 -25.35 -7.83
N LEU A 70 0.46 -24.32 -8.09
CA LEU A 70 0.04 -23.20 -8.92
C LEU A 70 -0.22 -23.69 -10.34
N ARG A 71 -1.39 -23.36 -10.89
CA ARG A 71 -1.73 -23.70 -12.27
C ARG A 71 -0.80 -22.96 -13.22
N PRO A 72 -0.33 -23.64 -14.33
CA PRO A 72 0.55 -22.96 -15.31
C PRO A 72 -0.10 -21.74 -15.97
N ASP A 73 -1.43 -21.70 -16.07
CA ASP A 73 -2.21 -20.60 -16.65
C ASP A 73 -2.66 -19.57 -15.63
N ALA A 74 -2.23 -19.69 -14.37
CA ALA A 74 -2.60 -18.73 -13.33
C ALA A 74 -2.09 -17.33 -13.66
N PRO A 75 -2.93 -16.30 -13.56
CA PRO A 75 -2.51 -14.94 -13.89
C PRO A 75 -1.47 -14.41 -12.91
N LYS A 76 -0.58 -13.56 -13.39
CA LYS A 76 0.43 -12.90 -12.58
C LYS A 76 -0.09 -11.61 -11.95
N PHE A 77 -0.91 -10.88 -12.69
CA PHE A 77 -1.38 -9.57 -12.29
C PHE A 77 -2.83 -9.58 -11.83
N VAL A 78 -3.15 -8.72 -10.87
CA VAL A 78 -4.50 -8.59 -10.30
C VAL A 78 -5.32 -7.63 -11.14
N THR A 79 -6.42 -8.13 -11.72
CA THR A 79 -7.34 -7.32 -12.53
C THR A 79 -8.66 -7.02 -11.81
N LYS A 80 -8.73 -7.33 -10.54
CA LYS A 80 -9.91 -7.07 -9.69
C LYS A 80 -9.65 -5.90 -8.75
N THR A 81 -10.72 -5.41 -8.13
CA THR A 81 -10.60 -4.39 -7.08
C THR A 81 -9.68 -4.88 -5.95
N PRO A 82 -9.02 -3.96 -5.25
CA PRO A 82 -9.09 -2.52 -5.37
C PRO A 82 -8.34 -1.97 -6.58
N ASP A 83 -8.70 -0.75 -7.02
CA ASP A 83 -8.06 -0.07 -8.13
C ASP A 83 -6.64 0.36 -7.75
N VAL A 84 -5.73 0.30 -8.71
CA VAL A 84 -4.30 0.61 -8.45
C VAL A 84 -4.09 2.04 -7.96
N ASP A 85 -4.82 3.02 -8.49
CA ASP A 85 -4.72 4.42 -8.08
C ASP A 85 -5.11 4.61 -6.61
N ASN A 86 -6.14 3.93 -6.14
CA ASN A 86 -6.55 3.97 -4.73
C ASN A 86 -5.53 3.31 -3.80
N CYS A 87 -4.88 2.24 -4.27
CA CYS A 87 -3.78 1.61 -3.53
C CYS A 87 -2.57 2.54 -3.43
N ILE A 88 -2.22 3.21 -4.53
CA ILE A 88 -1.14 4.21 -4.57
C ILE A 88 -1.44 5.35 -3.60
N LYS A 89 -2.65 5.88 -3.62
CA LYS A 89 -3.05 6.98 -2.74
C LYS A 89 -2.91 6.60 -1.27
N PHE A 90 -3.33 5.41 -0.91
CA PHE A 90 -3.16 4.92 0.46
C PHE A 90 -1.68 4.93 0.88
N VAL A 91 -0.79 4.43 0.03
CA VAL A 91 0.64 4.37 0.32
C VAL A 91 1.24 5.78 0.45
N LEU A 92 0.93 6.68 -0.48
CA LEU A 92 1.44 8.06 -0.43
C LEU A 92 0.97 8.78 0.83
N ASP A 93 -0.27 8.59 1.23
CA ASP A 93 -0.79 9.15 2.48
C ASP A 93 -0.11 8.53 3.71
N ALA A 94 0.16 7.23 3.67
CA ALA A 94 0.82 6.52 4.78
C ALA A 94 2.28 6.94 4.96
N LEU A 95 2.98 7.32 3.89
CA LEU A 95 4.36 7.82 3.96
C LEU A 95 4.45 9.19 4.64
N GLN A 96 3.36 9.94 4.67
CA GLN A 96 3.34 11.28 5.23
C GLN A 96 2.87 11.28 6.70
N PRO A 97 3.39 12.16 7.52
CA PRO A 97 4.50 13.10 7.27
C PRO A 97 5.87 12.57 7.71
N LYS A 98 5.92 11.37 8.28
CA LYS A 98 7.12 10.88 8.98
C LYS A 98 8.23 10.35 8.08
N VAL A 99 7.89 9.83 6.91
CA VAL A 99 8.86 9.31 5.94
C VAL A 99 9.10 10.34 4.84
N VAL A 100 8.02 10.89 4.31
CA VAL A 100 8.02 11.95 3.31
C VAL A 100 7.25 13.12 3.91
N ALA A 101 7.86 14.30 3.94
CA ALA A 101 7.24 15.45 4.59
C ALA A 101 5.93 15.87 3.90
N ASP A 102 5.92 15.83 2.57
CA ASP A 102 4.77 16.15 1.75
C ASP A 102 4.89 15.43 0.41
N ASP A 103 3.82 14.85 -0.08
CA ASP A 103 3.83 14.07 -1.32
C ASP A 103 4.05 14.90 -2.59
N LYS A 104 4.04 16.24 -2.48
CA LYS A 104 4.38 17.13 -3.59
C LYS A 104 5.79 16.91 -4.15
N ILE A 105 6.69 16.32 -3.37
CA ILE A 105 8.05 15.99 -3.84
C ILE A 105 8.12 14.71 -4.65
N VAL A 106 7.05 13.91 -4.66
CA VAL A 106 6.98 12.69 -5.46
C VAL A 106 6.79 13.09 -6.93
N THR A 107 7.77 12.76 -7.75
CA THR A 107 7.78 13.14 -9.18
C THR A 107 7.43 11.99 -10.10
N LYS A 108 7.54 10.76 -9.62
CA LYS A 108 7.22 9.55 -10.39
C LYS A 108 6.78 8.44 -9.45
N VAL A 109 5.76 7.71 -9.86
CA VAL A 109 5.31 6.51 -9.17
C VAL A 109 5.26 5.37 -10.16
N ILE A 110 5.87 4.25 -9.80
CA ILE A 110 5.77 3.00 -10.55
C ILE A 110 5.14 1.99 -9.62
N ALA A 111 3.96 1.49 -9.98
CA ALA A 111 3.21 0.60 -9.11
C ALA A 111 2.57 -0.54 -9.90
N GLU A 112 2.53 -1.71 -9.29
CA GLU A 112 1.91 -2.90 -9.87
C GLU A 112 1.12 -3.67 -8.82
N LYS A 113 -0.02 -4.24 -9.25
CA LYS A 113 -0.79 -5.18 -8.46
C LYS A 113 -0.49 -6.60 -8.93
N LYS A 114 0.06 -7.41 -8.06
CA LYS A 114 0.48 -8.78 -8.38
C LYS A 114 -0.18 -9.78 -7.44
N TRP A 115 -0.40 -11.00 -7.93
CA TRP A 115 -0.71 -12.12 -7.06
C TRP A 115 0.58 -12.64 -6.41
N CYS A 116 0.50 -13.06 -5.16
CA CYS A 116 1.62 -13.75 -4.50
C CYS A 116 1.99 -14.99 -5.30
N GLU A 117 3.28 -15.29 -5.42
CA GLU A 117 3.76 -16.46 -6.15
C GLU A 117 3.40 -17.76 -5.44
N ASN A 118 3.46 -17.74 -4.13
CA ASN A 118 3.13 -18.87 -3.26
C ASN A 118 1.95 -18.52 -2.36
N ALA A 119 1.54 -19.48 -1.52
CA ALA A 119 0.58 -19.23 -0.45
C ALA A 119 1.18 -18.34 0.66
N THR A 120 2.07 -17.43 0.29
CA THR A 120 2.76 -16.51 1.19
C THR A 120 1.87 -15.35 1.62
N ALA A 121 2.31 -14.67 2.65
CA ALA A 121 1.59 -13.55 3.21
C ALA A 121 1.47 -12.39 2.21
N GLU A 122 0.28 -11.84 2.11
CA GLU A 122 0.02 -10.59 1.40
C GLU A 122 0.88 -9.48 1.98
N CYS A 123 1.36 -8.59 1.12
CA CYS A 123 2.16 -7.45 1.56
C CYS A 123 2.19 -6.34 0.51
N THR A 124 2.68 -5.18 0.93
CA THR A 124 3.01 -4.08 0.04
C THR A 124 4.48 -3.75 0.21
N THR A 125 5.25 -3.79 -0.87
CA THR A 125 6.65 -3.38 -0.85
C THR A 125 6.78 -1.96 -1.40
N ILE A 126 7.59 -1.13 -0.74
CA ILE A 126 7.78 0.27 -1.08
C ILE A 126 9.27 0.54 -1.14
N GLU A 127 9.73 1.10 -2.24
CA GLU A 127 11.10 1.53 -2.42
C GLU A 127 11.12 3.00 -2.82
N LEU A 128 11.97 3.78 -2.18
CA LEU A 128 12.11 5.21 -2.43
C LEU A 128 13.46 5.49 -3.06
N LEU A 129 13.46 6.25 -4.14
CA LEU A 129 14.67 6.68 -4.81
C LEU A 129 14.70 8.19 -4.94
N VAL A 130 15.73 8.82 -4.35
CA VAL A 130 15.97 10.25 -4.50
C VAL A 130 16.62 10.50 -5.86
N ARG A 131 16.03 11.37 -6.65
CA ARG A 131 16.59 11.74 -7.96
C ARG A 131 17.62 12.86 -7.77
N VAL A 132 18.68 12.72 -8.51
CA VAL A 132 19.75 13.72 -8.52
C VAL A 132 19.60 14.66 -9.69
#